data_6c03553870657a35ee241dcd53f62a48
#
_entry.id   6c03553870657a35ee241dcd53f62a48
#
_cell.length_a   1.000
_cell.length_b   1.000
_cell.length_c   1.000
_cell.angle_alpha   90.00
_cell.angle_beta   90.00
_cell.angle_gamma   90.00
#
_symmetry.space_group_name_H-M   'P 1'
#
loop_
_entity.id
_entity.type
_entity.pdbx_description
1 polymer ?
#
loop_
_entity_poly.entity_id
_entity_poly.type
_entity_poly.pdbx_seq_one_letter_code
_entity_poly.pdbx_strand_id
1 'polypeptide(L)'
;MDYAEAKKLVKSRLSEKRWTHTKNVKKMAVKLAKRWGADPEKAAMAAILHDSAKELPKQELLQIFADNAIIAENAPARPAPVWHGIAAAILAQTCWGIEDPEILSAIRCHTTGKPDMSLQDKILYLADMTSAERDWPGVEALRALEMEDLDRALCEALKQSIDFVEEKGGALDPESVAAYEYAKAHLK
;
A
#
# COMPACT_ATOMS: atom_id res chain seq x y z
N MET A 1 -1.03 -8.99 -17.68
CA MET A 1 -1.97 -9.71 -16.78
C MET A 1 -3.26 -8.92 -16.65
N ASP A 2 -4.41 -9.56 -16.82
CA ASP A 2 -5.70 -8.93 -16.53
C ASP A 2 -6.11 -9.07 -15.06
N TYR A 3 -7.21 -8.39 -14.67
CA TYR A 3 -7.68 -8.39 -13.28
C TYR A 3 -8.15 -9.79 -12.81
N ALA A 4 -8.75 -10.60 -13.67
CA ALA A 4 -9.23 -11.93 -13.28
C ALA A 4 -8.06 -12.90 -13.03
N GLU A 5 -7.02 -12.80 -13.85
CA GLU A 5 -5.76 -13.53 -13.68
C GLU A 5 -5.03 -13.10 -12.38
N ALA A 6 -4.90 -11.78 -12.14
CA ALA A 6 -4.30 -11.25 -10.92
C ALA A 6 -5.05 -11.73 -9.67
N LYS A 7 -6.37 -11.67 -9.69
CA LYS A 7 -7.22 -12.14 -8.60
C LYS A 7 -7.04 -13.63 -8.30
N LYS A 8 -6.98 -14.47 -9.34
CA LYS A 8 -6.78 -15.93 -9.20
C LYS A 8 -5.39 -16.22 -8.62
N LEU A 9 -4.37 -15.56 -9.15
CA LEU A 9 -2.99 -15.70 -8.70
C LEU A 9 -2.85 -15.33 -7.22
N VAL A 10 -3.29 -14.13 -6.83
CA VAL A 10 -3.13 -13.66 -5.45
C VAL A 10 -3.92 -14.52 -4.47
N LYS A 11 -5.14 -14.94 -4.84
CA LYS A 11 -5.94 -15.85 -4.01
C LYS A 11 -5.21 -17.18 -3.73
N SER A 12 -4.43 -17.69 -4.67
CA SER A 12 -3.67 -18.95 -4.49
C SER A 12 -2.43 -18.80 -3.62
N ARG A 13 -1.98 -17.56 -3.36
CA ARG A 13 -0.75 -17.25 -2.60
C ARG A 13 -1.01 -16.82 -1.16
N LEU A 14 -2.24 -16.39 -0.85
CA LEU A 14 -2.57 -15.81 0.45
C LEU A 14 -3.44 -16.74 1.29
N SER A 15 -3.26 -16.68 2.61
CA SER A 15 -4.18 -17.27 3.57
C SER A 15 -5.59 -16.68 3.40
N GLU A 16 -6.62 -17.41 3.86
CA GLU A 16 -8.01 -16.95 3.78
C GLU A 16 -8.22 -15.61 4.49
N LYS A 17 -7.55 -15.41 5.64
CA LYS A 17 -7.59 -14.16 6.39
C LYS A 17 -7.02 -13.01 5.56
N ARG A 18 -5.83 -13.18 4.97
CA ARG A 18 -5.17 -12.16 4.15
C ARG A 18 -5.94 -11.90 2.85
N TRP A 19 -6.46 -12.96 2.24
CA TRP A 19 -7.34 -12.81 1.07
C TRP A 19 -8.61 -12.01 1.37
N THR A 20 -9.22 -12.19 2.54
CA THR A 20 -10.39 -11.42 2.96
C THR A 20 -10.04 -9.94 3.13
N HIS A 21 -8.89 -9.63 3.77
CA HIS A 21 -8.35 -8.28 3.83
C HIS A 21 -8.18 -7.68 2.44
N THR A 22 -7.45 -8.36 1.54
CA THR A 22 -7.23 -7.89 0.15
C THR A 22 -8.52 -7.56 -0.59
N LYS A 23 -9.57 -8.38 -0.42
CA LYS A 23 -10.90 -8.09 -0.99
C LYS A 23 -11.54 -6.82 -0.42
N ASN A 24 -11.38 -6.58 0.88
CA ASN A 24 -11.94 -5.40 1.54
C ASN A 24 -11.18 -4.14 1.16
N VAL A 25 -9.84 -4.20 1.10
CA VAL A 25 -9.00 -3.11 0.56
C VAL A 25 -9.43 -2.76 -0.85
N LYS A 26 -9.62 -3.75 -1.72
CA LYS A 26 -10.10 -3.52 -3.10
C LYS A 26 -11.46 -2.81 -3.13
N LYS A 27 -12.41 -3.19 -2.27
CA LYS A 27 -13.72 -2.52 -2.22
C LYS A 27 -13.57 -1.05 -1.81
N MET A 28 -12.74 -0.77 -0.82
CA MET A 28 -12.50 0.58 -0.34
C MET A 28 -11.74 1.40 -1.38
N ALA A 29 -10.68 0.88 -1.99
CA ALA A 29 -9.92 1.57 -3.03
C ALA A 29 -10.80 1.98 -4.22
N VAL A 30 -11.68 1.08 -4.69
CA VAL A 30 -12.65 1.42 -5.76
C VAL A 30 -13.65 2.49 -5.32
N LYS A 31 -14.10 2.47 -4.06
CA LYS A 31 -15.00 3.49 -3.51
C LYS A 31 -14.32 4.85 -3.49
N LEU A 32 -13.09 4.92 -2.99
CA LEU A 32 -12.30 6.16 -2.93
C LEU A 32 -11.94 6.67 -4.33
N ALA A 33 -11.55 5.77 -5.25
CA ALA A 33 -11.26 6.15 -6.64
C ALA A 33 -12.47 6.83 -7.30
N LYS A 34 -13.66 6.26 -7.16
CA LYS A 34 -14.89 6.88 -7.67
C LYS A 34 -15.23 8.21 -7.00
N ARG A 35 -14.96 8.34 -5.70
CA ARG A 35 -15.23 9.58 -4.94
C ARG A 35 -14.33 10.72 -5.40
N TRP A 36 -13.06 10.43 -5.67
CA TRP A 36 -12.02 11.43 -5.93
C TRP A 36 -11.63 11.57 -7.39
N GLY A 37 -12.28 10.82 -8.30
CA GLY A 37 -12.05 10.94 -9.75
C GLY A 37 -10.77 10.25 -10.23
N ALA A 38 -10.27 9.27 -9.48
CA ALA A 38 -9.20 8.39 -9.93
C ALA A 38 -9.77 7.21 -10.77
N ASP A 39 -8.89 6.49 -11.45
CA ASP A 39 -9.26 5.31 -12.21
C ASP A 39 -9.58 4.11 -11.27
N PRO A 40 -10.87 3.65 -11.23
CA PRO A 40 -11.26 2.55 -10.35
C PRO A 40 -10.68 1.19 -10.76
N GLU A 41 -10.32 0.99 -12.03
CA GLU A 41 -9.73 -0.26 -12.52
C GLU A 41 -8.27 -0.34 -12.08
N LYS A 42 -7.52 0.76 -12.19
CA LYS A 42 -6.17 0.86 -11.62
C LYS A 42 -6.18 0.68 -10.10
N ALA A 43 -7.10 1.32 -9.39
CA ALA A 43 -7.26 1.16 -7.94
C ALA A 43 -7.59 -0.30 -7.56
N ALA A 44 -8.45 -0.97 -8.32
CA ALA A 44 -8.77 -2.37 -8.10
C ALA A 44 -7.57 -3.29 -8.33
N MET A 45 -6.79 -3.05 -9.40
CA MET A 45 -5.59 -3.83 -9.72
C MET A 45 -4.50 -3.64 -8.66
N ALA A 46 -4.19 -2.40 -8.30
CA ALA A 46 -3.22 -2.11 -7.25
C ALA A 46 -3.62 -2.76 -5.92
N ALA A 47 -4.89 -2.64 -5.53
CA ALA A 47 -5.40 -3.23 -4.29
C ALA A 47 -5.38 -4.77 -4.27
N ILE A 48 -5.61 -5.44 -5.39
CA ILE A 48 -5.49 -6.91 -5.43
C ILE A 48 -4.04 -7.35 -5.28
N LEU A 49 -3.09 -6.60 -5.82
CA LEU A 49 -1.68 -6.98 -5.86
C LEU A 49 -0.87 -6.54 -4.63
N HIS A 50 -1.33 -5.53 -3.85
CA HIS A 50 -0.50 -4.85 -2.83
C HIS A 50 0.16 -5.78 -1.82
N ASP A 51 -0.59 -6.77 -1.35
CA ASP A 51 -0.15 -7.72 -0.32
C ASP A 51 0.27 -9.10 -0.87
N SER A 52 0.45 -9.22 -2.18
CA SER A 52 0.79 -10.50 -2.85
C SER A 52 2.09 -11.15 -2.38
N ALA A 53 2.98 -10.39 -1.74
CA ALA A 53 4.23 -10.84 -1.14
C ALA A 53 4.22 -10.84 0.40
N LYS A 54 3.07 -10.53 1.05
CA LYS A 54 2.98 -10.34 2.50
C LYS A 54 3.32 -11.57 3.32
N GLU A 55 2.96 -12.73 2.82
CA GLU A 55 3.14 -14.00 3.51
C GLU A 55 4.35 -14.80 2.96
N LEU A 56 5.19 -14.17 2.13
CA LEU A 56 6.43 -14.79 1.68
C LEU A 56 7.46 -14.83 2.82
N PRO A 57 8.23 -15.94 2.93
CA PRO A 57 9.35 -16.03 3.85
C PRO A 57 10.37 -14.92 3.62
N LYS A 58 11.03 -14.47 4.71
CA LYS A 58 12.07 -13.43 4.64
C LYS A 58 13.15 -13.73 3.60
N GLN A 59 13.56 -14.99 3.48
CA GLN A 59 14.58 -15.43 2.51
C GLN A 59 14.11 -15.21 1.06
N GLU A 60 12.84 -15.49 0.76
CA GLU A 60 12.30 -15.25 -0.58
C GLU A 60 12.23 -13.77 -0.91
N LEU A 61 11.84 -12.91 0.06
CA LEU A 61 11.86 -11.46 -0.13
C LEU A 61 13.27 -10.95 -0.43
N LEU A 62 14.28 -11.41 0.31
CA LEU A 62 15.68 -11.05 0.06
C LEU A 62 16.18 -11.58 -1.30
N GLN A 63 15.74 -12.76 -1.74
CA GLN A 63 16.08 -13.29 -3.07
C GLN A 63 15.45 -12.42 -4.17
N ILE A 64 14.17 -12.03 -4.03
CA ILE A 64 13.51 -11.10 -4.97
C ILE A 64 14.33 -9.81 -5.11
N PHE A 65 14.83 -9.26 -4.00
CA PHE A 65 15.65 -8.04 -4.02
C PHE A 65 17.00 -8.27 -4.69
N ALA A 66 17.67 -9.39 -4.41
CA ALA A 66 18.95 -9.72 -5.03
C ALA A 66 18.84 -9.90 -6.55
N ASP A 67 17.80 -10.61 -7.01
CA ASP A 67 17.55 -10.84 -8.42
C ASP A 67 17.14 -9.57 -9.19
N ASN A 68 16.69 -8.55 -8.47
CA ASN A 68 16.19 -7.30 -9.03
C ASN A 68 16.87 -6.07 -8.39
N ALA A 69 18.16 -6.13 -8.14
CA ALA A 69 18.90 -5.14 -7.34
C ALA A 69 18.72 -3.68 -7.81
N ILE A 70 18.61 -3.44 -9.11
CA ILE A 70 18.39 -2.09 -9.68
C ILE A 70 17.02 -1.54 -9.27
N ILE A 71 15.96 -2.36 -9.31
CA ILE A 71 14.58 -1.95 -8.97
C ILE A 71 14.39 -1.95 -7.45
N ALA A 72 15.04 -2.89 -6.77
CA ALA A 72 14.96 -3.00 -5.30
C ALA A 72 15.66 -1.85 -4.57
N GLU A 73 16.67 -1.23 -5.20
CA GLU A 73 17.46 -0.15 -4.60
C GLU A 73 17.97 -0.53 -3.20
N ASN A 74 17.58 0.24 -2.18
CA ASN A 74 17.97 0.04 -0.79
C ASN A 74 16.99 -0.85 0.01
N ALA A 75 16.10 -1.60 -0.65
CA ALA A 75 15.06 -2.38 0.03
C ALA A 75 15.57 -3.27 1.18
N PRO A 76 16.70 -3.99 1.07
CA PRO A 76 17.23 -4.82 2.16
C PRO A 76 17.65 -4.02 3.40
N ALA A 77 18.00 -2.75 3.24
CA ALA A 77 18.41 -1.86 4.35
C ALA A 77 17.20 -1.23 5.09
N ARG A 78 16.00 -1.35 4.52
CA ARG A 78 14.77 -0.82 5.12
C ARG A 78 14.23 -1.79 6.20
N PRO A 79 13.38 -1.31 7.13
CA PRO A 79 12.73 -2.19 8.10
C PRO A 79 11.96 -3.32 7.44
N ALA A 80 12.15 -4.56 7.92
CA ALA A 80 11.54 -5.75 7.30
C ALA A 80 10.00 -5.69 7.14
N PRO A 81 9.22 -5.05 8.03
CA PRO A 81 7.77 -4.94 7.85
C PRO A 81 7.32 -4.26 6.55
N VAL A 82 8.16 -3.41 5.95
CA VAL A 82 7.80 -2.70 4.69
C VAL A 82 8.23 -3.46 3.42
N TRP A 83 9.01 -4.51 3.52
CA TRP A 83 9.58 -5.23 2.38
C TRP A 83 8.56 -5.80 1.42
N HIS A 84 7.41 -6.27 1.94
CA HIS A 84 6.40 -6.92 1.12
C HIS A 84 5.80 -6.00 0.05
N GLY A 85 5.63 -4.72 0.33
CA GLY A 85 5.13 -3.74 -0.65
C GLY A 85 6.11 -3.55 -1.80
N ILE A 86 7.40 -3.44 -1.48
CA ILE A 86 8.47 -3.33 -2.48
C ILE A 86 8.56 -4.63 -3.32
N ALA A 87 8.56 -5.78 -2.65
CA ALA A 87 8.61 -7.08 -3.34
C ALA A 87 7.37 -7.32 -4.21
N ALA A 88 6.17 -6.94 -3.75
CA ALA A 88 4.95 -7.05 -4.52
C ALA A 88 5.00 -6.20 -5.80
N ALA A 89 5.52 -4.97 -5.73
CA ALA A 89 5.69 -4.11 -6.90
C ALA A 89 6.71 -4.70 -7.90
N ILE A 90 7.84 -5.23 -7.41
CA ILE A 90 8.84 -5.92 -8.25
C ILE A 90 8.21 -7.12 -8.96
N LEU A 91 7.52 -8.00 -8.24
CA LEU A 91 6.85 -9.16 -8.83
C LEU A 91 5.77 -8.75 -9.84
N ALA A 92 5.00 -7.71 -9.53
CA ALA A 92 3.99 -7.17 -10.44
C ALA A 92 4.62 -6.75 -11.77
N GLN A 93 5.75 -6.05 -11.73
CA GLN A 93 6.44 -5.57 -12.91
C GLN A 93 7.15 -6.72 -13.67
N THR A 94 7.97 -7.49 -12.99
CA THR A 94 8.93 -8.41 -13.64
C THR A 94 8.32 -9.77 -13.97
N CYS A 95 7.37 -10.25 -13.16
CA CYS A 95 6.79 -11.59 -13.33
C CYS A 95 5.36 -11.55 -13.89
N TRP A 96 4.61 -10.45 -13.65
CA TRP A 96 3.18 -10.42 -14.00
C TRP A 96 2.84 -9.43 -15.10
N GLY A 97 3.83 -8.70 -15.61
CA GLY A 97 3.69 -7.81 -16.77
C GLY A 97 2.80 -6.59 -16.48
N ILE A 98 2.83 -6.09 -15.25
CA ILE A 98 2.21 -4.80 -14.92
C ILE A 98 3.20 -3.71 -15.29
N GLU A 99 2.84 -2.86 -16.25
CA GLU A 99 3.69 -1.78 -16.76
C GLU A 99 3.20 -0.39 -16.32
N ASP A 100 1.97 -0.28 -15.81
CA ASP A 100 1.39 1.00 -15.41
C ASP A 100 2.11 1.56 -14.16
N PRO A 101 2.78 2.73 -14.29
CA PRO A 101 3.59 3.28 -13.21
C PRO A 101 2.77 3.72 -12.01
N GLU A 102 1.49 4.09 -12.17
CA GLU A 102 0.63 4.48 -11.06
C GLU A 102 0.24 3.26 -10.22
N ILE A 103 -0.03 2.10 -10.87
CA ILE A 103 -0.30 0.84 -10.17
C ILE A 103 0.94 0.39 -9.41
N LEU A 104 2.11 0.37 -10.06
CA LEU A 104 3.37 -0.05 -9.45
C LEU A 104 3.78 0.86 -8.29
N SER A 105 3.64 2.18 -8.45
CA SER A 105 3.90 3.15 -7.38
C SER A 105 3.01 2.91 -6.18
N ALA A 106 1.71 2.79 -6.38
CA ALA A 106 0.76 2.57 -5.29
C ALA A 106 1.07 1.28 -4.52
N ILE A 107 1.35 0.17 -5.21
CA ILE A 107 1.77 -1.08 -4.57
C ILE A 107 3.05 -0.88 -3.76
N ARG A 108 4.07 -0.22 -4.32
CA ARG A 108 5.38 -0.05 -3.69
C ARG A 108 5.30 0.76 -2.39
N CYS A 109 4.52 1.84 -2.39
CA CYS A 109 4.48 2.78 -1.26
C CYS A 109 3.31 2.58 -0.29
N HIS A 110 2.47 1.56 -0.47
CA HIS A 110 1.26 1.40 0.35
C HIS A 110 1.52 1.23 1.86
N THR A 111 2.73 0.84 2.25
CA THR A 111 3.10 0.66 3.66
C THR A 111 3.75 1.89 4.28
N THR A 112 4.46 2.68 3.50
CA THR A 112 5.26 3.80 4.00
C THR A 112 4.75 5.15 3.57
N GLY A 113 3.98 5.21 2.48
CA GLY A 113 3.84 6.42 1.72
C GLY A 113 5.16 6.81 1.05
N LYS A 114 5.18 8.00 0.48
CA LYS A 114 6.34 8.69 -0.09
C LYS A 114 6.02 10.20 -0.21
N PRO A 115 6.99 11.09 -0.33
CA PRO A 115 6.73 12.46 -0.76
C PRO A 115 5.98 12.50 -2.09
N ASP A 116 5.12 13.49 -2.29
CA ASP A 116 4.37 13.72 -3.53
C ASP A 116 3.60 12.50 -4.06
N MET A 117 2.80 11.89 -3.16
CA MET A 117 1.95 10.75 -3.53
C MET A 117 0.94 11.14 -4.60
N SER A 118 0.87 10.34 -5.67
CA SER A 118 -0.18 10.44 -6.68
C SER A 118 -1.56 10.14 -6.07
N LEU A 119 -2.63 10.46 -6.80
CA LEU A 119 -3.98 10.15 -6.34
C LEU A 119 -4.19 8.63 -6.12
N GLN A 120 -3.61 7.78 -6.97
CA GLN A 120 -3.67 6.33 -6.81
C GLN A 120 -2.88 5.85 -5.58
N ASP A 121 -1.71 6.44 -5.30
CA ASP A 121 -0.92 6.14 -4.10
C ASP A 121 -1.73 6.44 -2.82
N LYS A 122 -2.34 7.63 -2.73
CA LYS A 122 -3.17 8.07 -1.60
C LYS A 122 -4.36 7.13 -1.37
N ILE A 123 -5.04 6.76 -2.46
CA ILE A 123 -6.22 5.88 -2.44
C ILE A 123 -5.85 4.50 -1.90
N LEU A 124 -4.78 3.88 -2.38
CA LEU A 124 -4.40 2.56 -1.90
C LEU A 124 -3.94 2.59 -0.45
N TYR A 125 -3.12 3.59 -0.07
CA TYR A 125 -2.67 3.77 1.30
C TYR A 125 -3.83 3.88 2.29
N LEU A 126 -4.79 4.77 2.01
CA LEU A 126 -5.98 4.95 2.84
C LEU A 126 -6.88 3.72 2.84
N ALA A 127 -7.11 3.10 1.69
CA ALA A 127 -7.94 1.91 1.59
C ALA A 127 -7.41 0.73 2.41
N ASP A 128 -6.09 0.56 2.52
CA ASP A 128 -5.49 -0.45 3.41
C ASP A 128 -5.73 -0.12 4.88
N MET A 129 -5.57 1.14 5.28
CA MET A 129 -5.77 1.61 6.65
C MET A 129 -7.24 1.55 7.10
N THR A 130 -8.20 1.68 6.17
CA THR A 130 -9.64 1.86 6.45
C THR A 130 -10.52 0.72 5.94
N SER A 131 -9.92 -0.37 5.42
CA SER A 131 -10.67 -1.54 4.97
C SER A 131 -11.63 -2.07 6.04
N ALA A 132 -12.72 -2.73 5.61
CA ALA A 132 -13.88 -3.01 6.45
C ALA A 132 -13.59 -3.82 7.73
N GLU A 133 -12.54 -4.64 7.73
CA GLU A 133 -12.12 -5.45 8.90
C GLU A 133 -11.21 -4.69 9.88
N ARG A 134 -10.79 -3.48 9.55
CA ARG A 134 -10.00 -2.64 10.45
C ARG A 134 -10.88 -2.10 11.58
N ASP A 135 -10.44 -2.27 12.83
CA ASP A 135 -11.18 -1.93 14.05
C ASP A 135 -10.34 -1.13 15.08
N TRP A 136 -9.19 -0.61 14.66
CA TRP A 136 -8.32 0.18 15.54
C TRP A 136 -9.00 1.50 15.99
N PRO A 137 -8.66 2.03 17.18
CA PRO A 137 -9.26 3.26 17.70
C PRO A 137 -9.07 4.46 16.77
N GLY A 138 -10.17 5.04 16.28
CA GLY A 138 -10.13 6.18 15.34
C GLY A 138 -10.38 5.81 13.87
N VAL A 139 -10.46 4.54 13.50
CA VAL A 139 -10.69 4.13 12.10
C VAL A 139 -11.98 4.70 11.51
N GLU A 140 -13.07 4.80 12.30
CA GLU A 140 -14.32 5.39 11.81
C GLU A 140 -14.21 6.88 11.52
N ALA A 141 -13.44 7.63 12.33
CA ALA A 141 -13.17 9.03 12.07
C ALA A 141 -12.34 9.20 10.78
N LEU A 142 -11.35 8.32 10.56
CA LEU A 142 -10.57 8.33 9.33
C LEU A 142 -11.42 7.95 8.10
N ARG A 143 -12.33 6.97 8.23
CA ARG A 143 -13.30 6.63 7.16
C ARG A 143 -14.22 7.78 6.77
N ALA A 144 -14.62 8.59 7.73
CA ALA A 144 -15.41 9.80 7.46
C ALA A 144 -14.54 10.85 6.76
N LEU A 145 -13.35 11.10 7.31
CA LEU A 145 -12.45 12.15 6.81
C LEU A 145 -11.98 11.85 5.37
N GLU A 146 -11.65 10.60 5.00
CA GLU A 146 -11.22 10.25 3.66
C GLU A 146 -12.28 10.46 2.56
N MET A 147 -13.56 10.59 2.97
CA MET A 147 -14.65 10.91 2.07
C MET A 147 -14.89 12.43 1.93
N GLU A 148 -14.36 13.24 2.85
CA GLU A 148 -14.51 14.69 2.92
C GLU A 148 -13.27 15.41 2.41
N ASP A 149 -12.08 15.00 2.88
CA ASP A 149 -10.78 15.62 2.59
C ASP A 149 -9.69 14.54 2.53
N LEU A 150 -9.33 14.14 1.31
CA LEU A 150 -8.37 13.06 1.08
C LEU A 150 -6.96 13.39 1.58
N ASP A 151 -6.53 14.64 1.38
CA ASP A 151 -5.17 15.06 1.76
C ASP A 151 -5.01 15.14 3.27
N ARG A 152 -6.01 15.65 3.95
CA ARG A 152 -6.05 15.65 5.41
C ARG A 152 -6.14 14.22 5.96
N ALA A 153 -6.96 13.36 5.37
CA ALA A 153 -7.06 11.96 5.76
C ALA A 153 -5.71 11.24 5.59
N LEU A 154 -5.00 11.51 4.49
CA LEU A 154 -3.66 10.96 4.28
C LEU A 154 -2.67 11.40 5.35
N CYS A 155 -2.65 12.69 5.68
CA CYS A 155 -1.77 13.25 6.71
C CYS A 155 -2.03 12.58 8.07
N GLU A 156 -3.30 12.44 8.46
CA GLU A 156 -3.69 11.77 9.72
C GLU A 156 -3.30 10.28 9.69
N ALA A 157 -3.53 9.58 8.59
CA ALA A 157 -3.18 8.16 8.44
C ALA A 157 -1.66 7.93 8.52
N LEU A 158 -0.86 8.78 7.87
CA LEU A 158 0.61 8.72 7.96
C LEU A 158 1.09 8.97 9.39
N LYS A 159 0.53 9.97 10.08
CA LYS A 159 0.83 10.25 11.48
C LYS A 159 0.54 9.05 12.38
N GLN A 160 -0.65 8.45 12.23
CA GLN A 160 -1.03 7.28 13.01
C GLN A 160 -0.14 6.07 12.75
N SER A 161 0.30 5.87 11.50
CA SER A 161 1.24 4.78 11.16
C SER A 161 2.59 5.00 11.85
N ILE A 162 3.09 6.23 11.89
CA ILE A 162 4.34 6.59 12.58
C ILE A 162 4.19 6.34 14.08
N ASP A 163 3.14 6.90 14.71
CA ASP A 163 2.89 6.76 16.14
C ASP A 163 2.80 5.28 16.55
N PHE A 164 2.08 4.46 15.76
CA PHE A 164 1.99 3.02 16.01
C PHE A 164 3.34 2.31 15.98
N VAL A 165 4.22 2.65 15.03
CA VAL A 165 5.57 2.05 14.96
C VAL A 165 6.41 2.47 16.16
N GLU A 166 6.36 3.75 16.56
CA GLU A 166 7.08 4.28 17.72
C GLU A 166 6.59 3.65 19.03
N GLU A 167 5.28 3.55 19.24
CA GLU A 167 4.68 2.92 20.41
C GLU A 167 5.08 1.44 20.56
N LYS A 168 5.29 0.75 19.44
CA LYS A 168 5.77 -0.65 19.42
C LYS A 168 7.30 -0.76 19.53
N GLY A 169 8.02 0.34 19.62
CA GLY A 169 9.50 0.36 19.64
C GLY A 169 10.10 -0.14 18.32
N GLY A 170 9.36 -0.03 17.21
CA GLY A 170 9.82 -0.42 15.89
C GLY A 170 10.74 0.59 15.24
N ALA A 171 11.51 0.17 14.23
CA ALA A 171 12.29 1.08 13.41
C ALA A 171 11.39 1.78 12.38
N LEU A 172 11.39 3.12 12.40
CA LEU A 172 10.71 3.91 11.38
C LEU A 172 11.46 3.84 10.05
N ASP A 173 10.69 3.70 8.98
CA ASP A 173 11.20 3.85 7.64
C ASP A 173 11.35 5.34 7.31
N PRO A 174 12.49 5.81 6.79
CA PRO A 174 12.70 7.23 6.46
C PRO A 174 11.68 7.80 5.46
N GLU A 175 11.17 6.97 4.53
CA GLU A 175 10.13 7.41 3.60
C GLU A 175 8.80 7.71 4.30
N SER A 176 8.46 6.97 5.37
CA SER A 176 7.24 7.27 6.15
C SER A 176 7.29 8.65 6.79
N VAL A 177 8.44 9.01 7.34
CA VAL A 177 8.67 10.34 7.92
C VAL A 177 8.61 11.41 6.82
N ALA A 178 9.32 11.19 5.72
CA ALA A 178 9.34 12.13 4.60
C ALA A 178 7.94 12.31 3.97
N ALA A 179 7.16 11.22 3.85
CA ALA A 179 5.78 11.27 3.36
C ALA A 179 4.89 12.14 4.26
N TYR A 180 4.98 11.94 5.58
CA TYR A 180 4.21 12.72 6.55
C TYR A 180 4.58 14.21 6.52
N GLU A 181 5.87 14.54 6.56
CA GLU A 181 6.31 15.94 6.51
C GLU A 181 5.90 16.62 5.20
N TYR A 182 5.98 15.89 4.08
CA TYR A 182 5.49 16.40 2.80
C TYR A 182 3.97 16.65 2.83
N ALA A 183 3.18 15.67 3.26
CA ALA A 183 1.73 15.80 3.35
C ALA A 183 1.33 16.98 4.24
N LYS A 184 1.93 17.09 5.42
CA LYS A 184 1.68 18.17 6.39
C LYS A 184 2.01 19.55 5.82
N ALA A 185 3.12 19.68 5.10
CA ALA A 185 3.53 20.95 4.50
C ALA A 185 2.62 21.42 3.35
N HIS A 186 1.86 20.51 2.74
CA HIS A 186 0.99 20.80 1.59
C HIS A 186 -0.52 20.76 1.94
N LEU A 187 -0.88 20.60 3.21
CA LEU A 187 -2.27 20.80 3.67
C LEU A 187 -2.67 22.28 3.44
N LYS A 188 -3.84 22.46 2.81
CA LYS A 188 -4.42 23.77 2.54
C LYS A 188 -5.40 24.17 3.65
#